data_070534f8f076e0d76dfd4ed827ce7df8
#
_entry.id   070534f8f076e0d76dfd4ed827ce7df8
#
_cell.length_a   1.000
_cell.length_b   1.000
_cell.length_c   1.000
_cell.angle_alpha   90.00
_cell.angle_beta   90.00
_cell.angle_gamma   90.00
#
_symmetry.space_group_name_H-M   'P 1'
#
loop_
_entity.id
_entity.type
_entity.pdbx_description
1 polymer ?
#
loop_
_entity_poly.entity_id
_entity_poly.type
_entity_poly.pdbx_seq_one_letter_code
_entity_poly.pdbx_strand_id
1 'polypeptide(L)'
;DIVDEAGAYQALRPDHKKKHIIGIHEIEAIVAKMVRIPTRNVSASDKSRLRHLEKKLKSRVFGQDVAIENLCAAMKLTRSGLRKTNKTIGSFLFAGPTGVGKTEVTRQLAELMGIELLRFDMSEYMERHSVSRLIGAPPGYIGYDQGGLLTEAVTKHPHAVLLLDEIEKAHPDIFNLLLQVMDHGNLTDTNGRKTDFSHIILVMTSNAGAEQFSRQAIGFTPSLNHA
;
A
#
# COMPACT_ATOMS: atom_id res chain seq x y z
N ASP A 1 -10.14 2.44 29.24
CA ASP A 1 -11.46 2.04 28.71
C ASP A 1 -11.88 2.99 27.59
N ILE A 2 -12.50 2.47 26.51
CA ILE A 2 -12.92 3.28 25.34
C ILE A 2 -13.94 4.36 25.74
N VAL A 3 -14.77 4.06 26.71
CA VAL A 3 -15.80 4.98 27.19
C VAL A 3 -15.16 6.16 27.94
N ASP A 4 -14.17 5.89 28.78
CA ASP A 4 -13.44 6.93 29.52
C ASP A 4 -12.64 7.83 28.57
N GLU A 5 -11.98 7.25 27.56
CA GLU A 5 -11.28 7.99 26.53
C GLU A 5 -12.24 8.87 25.72
N ALA A 6 -13.44 8.36 25.44
CA ALA A 6 -14.51 9.11 24.76
C ALA A 6 -14.99 10.29 25.61
N GLY A 7 -15.17 10.09 26.89
CA GLY A 7 -15.52 11.14 27.85
C GLY A 7 -14.45 12.21 27.96
N ALA A 8 -13.19 11.80 28.11
CA ALA A 8 -12.04 12.71 28.20
C ALA A 8 -11.88 13.52 26.90
N TYR A 9 -12.04 12.89 25.74
CA TYR A 9 -11.96 13.58 24.45
C TYR A 9 -13.06 14.63 24.27
N GLN A 10 -14.30 14.35 24.74
CA GLN A 10 -15.37 15.33 24.72
C GLN A 10 -15.13 16.48 25.71
N ALA A 11 -14.56 16.18 26.89
CA ALA A 11 -14.24 17.23 27.88
C ALA A 11 -13.19 18.25 27.36
N LEU A 12 -12.26 17.79 26.54
CA LEU A 12 -11.20 18.62 25.95
C LEU A 12 -11.68 19.45 24.73
N ARG A 13 -12.89 19.21 24.22
CA ARG A 13 -13.44 20.03 23.12
C ARG A 13 -13.86 21.41 23.60
N PRO A 14 -13.76 22.45 22.70
CA PRO A 14 -14.36 23.75 22.96
C PRO A 14 -15.87 23.63 23.24
N ASP A 15 -16.42 24.44 24.16
CA ASP A 15 -17.80 24.30 24.66
C ASP A 15 -18.85 24.27 23.54
N HIS A 16 -18.66 25.07 22.46
CA HIS A 16 -19.57 25.09 21.31
C HIS A 16 -19.55 23.80 20.48
N LYS A 17 -18.60 22.90 20.71
CA LYS A 17 -18.46 21.58 20.04
C LYS A 17 -18.66 20.39 20.97
N LYS A 18 -18.90 20.63 22.26
CA LYS A 18 -19.20 19.56 23.21
C LYS A 18 -20.57 18.97 22.93
N LYS A 19 -20.62 17.64 22.86
CA LYS A 19 -21.89 16.91 22.77
C LYS A 19 -22.23 16.31 24.11
N HIS A 20 -23.47 16.44 24.55
CA HIS A 20 -23.95 15.84 25.78
C HIS A 20 -24.15 14.31 25.68
N ILE A 21 -24.30 13.81 24.46
CA ILE A 21 -24.48 12.37 24.19
C ILE A 21 -23.36 11.93 23.26
N ILE A 22 -22.62 10.91 23.68
CA ILE A 22 -21.59 10.25 22.89
C ILE A 22 -22.28 9.15 22.10
N GLY A 23 -22.40 9.32 20.79
CA GLY A 23 -23.01 8.34 19.89
C GLY A 23 -21.98 7.38 19.29
N ILE A 24 -22.47 6.46 18.47
CA ILE A 24 -21.65 5.45 17.79
C ILE A 24 -20.52 6.08 16.98
N HIS A 25 -20.78 7.19 16.30
CA HIS A 25 -19.78 7.89 15.48
C HIS A 25 -18.61 8.46 16.29
N GLU A 26 -18.88 8.95 17.51
CA GLU A 26 -17.84 9.45 18.40
C GLU A 26 -16.95 8.30 18.90
N ILE A 27 -17.56 7.18 19.26
CA ILE A 27 -16.84 5.96 19.67
C ILE A 27 -16.01 5.40 18.50
N GLU A 28 -16.59 5.28 17.32
CA GLU A 28 -15.88 4.86 16.10
C GLU A 28 -14.66 5.74 15.83
N ALA A 29 -14.80 7.06 15.97
CA ALA A 29 -13.71 8.00 15.75
C ALA A 29 -12.57 7.82 16.76
N ILE A 30 -12.88 7.49 18.01
CA ILE A 30 -11.89 7.26 19.05
C ILE A 30 -11.20 5.92 18.87
N VAL A 31 -11.96 4.86 18.61
CA VAL A 31 -11.41 3.53 18.27
C VAL A 31 -10.47 3.64 17.07
N ALA A 32 -10.91 4.33 16.03
CA ALA A 32 -10.09 4.58 14.84
C ALA A 32 -8.76 5.27 15.19
N LYS A 33 -8.80 6.26 16.08
CA LYS A 33 -7.61 6.98 16.54
C LYS A 33 -6.68 6.09 17.37
N MET A 34 -7.25 5.29 18.29
CA MET A 34 -6.47 4.36 19.12
C MET A 34 -5.77 3.28 18.30
N VAL A 35 -6.47 2.72 17.33
CA VAL A 35 -5.96 1.64 16.46
C VAL A 35 -5.22 2.20 15.23
N ARG A 36 -5.10 3.53 15.13
CA ARG A 36 -4.47 4.23 13.97
C ARG A 36 -5.11 3.89 12.62
N ILE A 37 -6.41 3.56 12.65
CA ILE A 37 -7.20 3.33 11.43
C ILE A 37 -7.79 4.68 11.00
N PRO A 38 -7.74 5.05 9.71
CA PRO A 38 -8.46 6.22 9.24
C PRO A 38 -9.94 6.14 9.65
N THR A 39 -10.47 7.19 10.30
CA THR A 39 -11.87 7.23 10.79
C THR A 39 -12.90 6.95 9.70
N ARG A 40 -12.52 7.19 8.44
CA ARG A 40 -13.33 6.89 7.26
C ARG A 40 -13.49 5.40 6.97
N ASN A 41 -12.72 4.52 7.60
CA ASN A 41 -12.71 3.06 7.32
C ASN A 41 -13.50 2.24 8.35
N VAL A 42 -13.99 2.83 9.44
CA VAL A 42 -14.72 2.14 10.52
C VAL A 42 -16.22 1.99 10.20
N SER A 43 -16.75 2.76 9.24
CA SER A 43 -18.18 2.74 8.92
C SER A 43 -18.52 1.82 7.73
N ALA A 44 -19.79 1.42 7.65
CA ALA A 44 -20.40 0.63 6.56
C ALA A 44 -20.17 1.21 5.13
N SER A 45 -19.52 2.38 5.02
CA SER A 45 -19.22 3.06 3.77
C SER A 45 -18.13 2.38 2.93
N ASP A 46 -17.33 1.50 3.50
CA ASP A 46 -16.22 0.82 2.81
C ASP A 46 -16.73 -0.07 1.65
N LYS A 47 -17.84 -0.75 1.88
CA LYS A 47 -18.46 -1.61 0.85
C LYS A 47 -18.97 -0.79 -0.34
N SER A 48 -19.49 0.40 -0.06
CA SER A 48 -19.96 1.33 -1.10
C SER A 48 -18.79 1.97 -1.87
N ARG A 49 -17.67 2.26 -1.20
CA ARG A 49 -16.45 2.78 -1.84
C ARG A 49 -15.86 1.79 -2.81
N LEU A 50 -15.73 0.51 -2.41
CA LEU A 50 -15.22 -0.55 -3.28
C LEU A 50 -16.12 -0.81 -4.50
N ARG A 51 -17.44 -0.63 -4.37
CA ARG A 51 -18.36 -0.73 -5.52
C ARG A 51 -18.08 0.33 -6.59
N HIS A 52 -17.74 1.54 -6.16
CA HIS A 52 -17.52 2.68 -7.06
C HIS A 52 -16.05 2.95 -7.38
N LEU A 53 -15.11 2.20 -6.73
CA LEU A 53 -13.67 2.39 -6.86
C LEU A 53 -13.21 2.29 -8.32
N GLU A 54 -13.61 1.22 -9.00
CA GLU A 54 -13.26 0.96 -10.39
C GLU A 54 -13.69 2.11 -11.32
N LYS A 55 -14.96 2.52 -11.24
CA LYS A 55 -15.49 3.63 -12.03
C LYS A 55 -14.74 4.94 -11.76
N LYS A 56 -14.42 5.21 -10.50
CA LYS A 56 -13.68 6.42 -10.09
C LYS A 56 -12.22 6.37 -10.55
N LEU A 57 -11.56 5.21 -10.47
CA LEU A 57 -10.19 5.06 -10.97
C LEU A 57 -10.14 5.26 -12.49
N LYS A 58 -11.03 4.62 -13.24
CA LYS A 58 -11.12 4.77 -14.71
C LYS A 58 -11.44 6.19 -15.15
N SER A 59 -12.16 6.97 -14.35
CA SER A 59 -12.41 8.38 -14.64
C SER A 59 -11.22 9.32 -14.37
N ARG A 60 -10.20 8.86 -13.63
CA ARG A 60 -9.00 9.64 -13.28
C ARG A 60 -7.73 9.17 -13.99
N VAL A 61 -7.66 7.89 -14.33
CA VAL A 61 -6.50 7.30 -15.01
C VAL A 61 -6.97 6.63 -16.29
N PHE A 62 -6.48 7.14 -17.42
CA PHE A 62 -6.90 6.69 -18.75
C PHE A 62 -5.93 5.64 -19.30
N GLY A 63 -6.48 4.71 -20.10
CA GLY A 63 -5.68 3.70 -20.80
C GLY A 63 -5.14 2.56 -19.91
N GLN A 64 -5.63 2.44 -18.67
CA GLN A 64 -5.23 1.40 -17.72
C GLN A 64 -6.42 0.54 -17.25
N ASP A 65 -7.45 0.41 -18.07
CA ASP A 65 -8.72 -0.22 -17.71
C ASP A 65 -8.53 -1.65 -17.19
N VAL A 66 -7.76 -2.48 -17.90
CA VAL A 66 -7.50 -3.88 -17.52
C VAL A 66 -6.76 -3.99 -16.19
N ALA A 67 -5.75 -3.14 -15.98
CA ALA A 67 -5.00 -3.12 -14.72
C ALA A 67 -5.89 -2.69 -13.55
N ILE A 68 -6.74 -1.69 -13.76
CA ILE A 68 -7.70 -1.19 -12.78
C ILE A 68 -8.76 -2.24 -12.45
N GLU A 69 -9.30 -2.94 -13.44
CA GLU A 69 -10.26 -4.03 -13.26
C GLU A 69 -9.67 -5.15 -12.40
N ASN A 70 -8.48 -5.63 -12.75
CA ASN A 70 -7.78 -6.69 -12.00
C ASN A 70 -7.47 -6.26 -10.57
N LEU A 71 -6.98 -5.03 -10.36
CA LEU A 71 -6.75 -4.46 -9.05
C LEU A 71 -8.03 -4.45 -8.21
N CYS A 72 -9.11 -3.91 -8.75
CA CYS A 72 -10.39 -3.81 -8.06
C CYS A 72 -11.02 -5.17 -7.78
N ALA A 73 -10.92 -6.13 -8.70
CA ALA A 73 -11.39 -7.50 -8.51
C ALA A 73 -10.65 -8.18 -7.35
N ALA A 74 -9.32 -8.10 -7.32
CA ALA A 74 -8.50 -8.66 -6.25
C ALA A 74 -8.81 -8.01 -4.89
N MET A 75 -9.01 -6.70 -4.84
CA MET A 75 -9.39 -6.01 -3.61
C MET A 75 -10.77 -6.41 -3.11
N LYS A 76 -11.76 -6.57 -4.01
CA LYS A 76 -13.11 -7.07 -3.66
C LYS A 76 -13.03 -8.49 -3.10
N LEU A 77 -12.24 -9.36 -3.72
CA LEU A 77 -12.05 -10.75 -3.28
C LEU A 77 -11.41 -10.81 -1.88
N THR A 78 -10.37 -10.03 -1.65
CA THR A 78 -9.70 -9.96 -0.34
C THR A 78 -10.65 -9.55 0.79
N ARG A 79 -11.55 -8.59 0.52
CA ARG A 79 -12.52 -8.11 1.50
C ARG A 79 -13.75 -9.00 1.68
N SER A 80 -13.97 -9.99 0.81
CA SER A 80 -15.05 -10.97 0.97
C SER A 80 -14.78 -12.04 2.05
N GLY A 81 -13.64 -11.98 2.75
CA GLY A 81 -13.27 -12.92 3.79
C GLY A 81 -12.56 -14.19 3.30
N LEU A 82 -12.32 -14.33 2.00
CA LEU A 82 -11.64 -15.49 1.40
C LEU A 82 -10.10 -15.42 1.53
N ARG A 83 -9.58 -14.40 2.22
CA ARG A 83 -8.15 -14.19 2.43
C ARG A 83 -7.62 -15.03 3.59
N LYS A 84 -6.40 -15.56 3.46
CA LYS A 84 -5.61 -16.06 4.61
C LYS A 84 -5.25 -14.88 5.52
N THR A 85 -5.48 -15.02 6.83
CA THR A 85 -5.37 -13.94 7.84
C THR A 85 -3.98 -13.31 7.95
N ASN A 86 -2.94 -14.05 7.58
CA ASN A 86 -1.54 -13.63 7.76
C ASN A 86 -0.87 -13.18 6.45
N LYS A 87 -1.58 -12.56 5.52
CA LYS A 87 -1.01 -12.02 4.28
C LYS A 87 -1.39 -10.56 4.11
N THR A 88 -0.67 -9.82 3.27
CA THR A 88 -1.04 -8.45 2.84
C THR A 88 -2.44 -8.41 2.24
N ILE A 89 -3.10 -7.25 2.21
CA ILE A 89 -4.41 -7.09 1.55
C ILE A 89 -4.31 -7.52 0.08
N GLY A 90 -3.22 -7.20 -0.58
CA GLY A 90 -2.90 -7.61 -1.94
C GLY A 90 -1.50 -7.18 -2.30
N SER A 91 -0.86 -7.94 -3.19
CA SER A 91 0.45 -7.61 -3.74
C SER A 91 0.31 -7.55 -5.26
N PHE A 92 0.63 -6.40 -5.84
CA PHE A 92 0.44 -6.11 -7.25
C PHE A 92 1.76 -5.68 -7.89
N LEU A 93 2.03 -6.20 -9.08
CA LEU A 93 3.14 -5.76 -9.91
C LEU A 93 2.59 -5.09 -11.16
N PHE A 94 2.87 -3.80 -11.32
CA PHE A 94 2.55 -3.03 -12.52
C PHE A 94 3.79 -2.94 -13.41
N ALA A 95 3.82 -3.75 -14.47
CA ALA A 95 4.90 -3.75 -15.44
C ALA A 95 4.48 -3.02 -16.72
N GLY A 96 5.41 -2.26 -17.33
CA GLY A 96 5.17 -1.55 -18.58
C GLY A 96 6.09 -0.34 -18.77
N PRO A 97 6.02 0.34 -19.93
CA PRO A 97 6.86 1.49 -20.23
C PRO A 97 6.71 2.64 -19.23
N THR A 98 7.71 3.52 -19.16
CA THR A 98 7.63 4.74 -18.37
C THR A 98 6.51 5.65 -18.90
N GLY A 99 5.84 6.37 -18.00
CA GLY A 99 4.82 7.36 -18.37
C GLY A 99 3.41 6.81 -18.62
N VAL A 100 3.18 5.49 -18.58
CA VAL A 100 1.85 4.90 -18.82
C VAL A 100 0.87 5.02 -17.64
N GLY A 101 1.29 5.59 -16.51
CA GLY A 101 0.41 5.86 -15.38
C GLY A 101 0.47 4.85 -14.23
N LYS A 102 1.46 3.95 -14.16
CA LYS A 102 1.61 2.95 -13.07
C LYS A 102 1.58 3.56 -11.67
N THR A 103 2.41 4.56 -11.44
CA THR A 103 2.48 5.30 -10.17
C THR A 103 1.20 6.09 -9.91
N GLU A 104 0.59 6.65 -10.97
CA GLU A 104 -0.65 7.44 -10.85
C GLU A 104 -1.84 6.57 -10.43
N VAL A 105 -2.02 5.36 -10.97
CA VAL A 105 -3.04 4.41 -10.51
C VAL A 105 -2.91 4.18 -9.01
N THR A 106 -1.68 3.99 -8.51
CA THR A 106 -1.41 3.73 -7.10
C THR A 106 -1.74 4.94 -6.22
N ARG A 107 -1.38 6.14 -6.68
CA ARG A 107 -1.69 7.41 -5.98
C ARG A 107 -3.20 7.62 -5.88
N GLN A 108 -3.91 7.43 -6.99
CA GLN A 108 -5.36 7.57 -7.05
C GLN A 108 -6.08 6.50 -6.20
N LEU A 109 -5.53 5.28 -6.15
CA LEU A 109 -6.03 4.24 -5.26
C LEU A 109 -5.99 4.68 -3.80
N ALA A 110 -4.83 5.15 -3.32
CA ALA A 110 -4.65 5.61 -1.94
C ALA A 110 -5.62 6.76 -1.60
N GLU A 111 -5.73 7.75 -2.48
CA GLU A 111 -6.62 8.89 -2.33
C GLU A 111 -8.10 8.48 -2.25
N LEU A 112 -8.55 7.63 -3.17
CA LEU A 112 -9.95 7.17 -3.21
C LEU A 112 -10.32 6.27 -2.02
N MET A 113 -9.35 5.47 -1.56
CA MET A 113 -9.50 4.66 -0.35
C MET A 113 -9.40 5.50 0.93
N GLY A 114 -8.83 6.70 0.87
CA GLY A 114 -8.60 7.57 2.02
C GLY A 114 -7.58 7.02 3.00
N ILE A 115 -6.56 6.33 2.49
CA ILE A 115 -5.42 5.78 3.23
C ILE A 115 -4.12 6.42 2.76
N GLU A 116 -3.07 6.33 3.56
CA GLU A 116 -1.77 6.93 3.27
C GLU A 116 -1.06 6.20 2.13
N LEU A 117 -0.29 6.94 1.33
CA LEU A 117 0.61 6.40 0.32
C LEU A 117 2.04 6.47 0.84
N LEU A 118 2.64 5.31 1.11
CA LEU A 118 4.04 5.17 1.46
C LEU A 118 4.82 4.83 0.20
N ARG A 119 5.62 5.77 -0.30
CA ARG A 119 6.39 5.57 -1.54
C ARG A 119 7.87 5.45 -1.24
N PHE A 120 8.49 4.42 -1.81
CA PHE A 120 9.93 4.19 -1.81
C PHE A 120 10.39 3.99 -3.25
N ASP A 121 11.35 4.80 -3.69
CA ASP A 121 12.01 4.66 -4.99
C ASP A 121 13.17 3.67 -4.85
N MET A 122 13.07 2.55 -5.55
CA MET A 122 14.07 1.48 -5.42
C MET A 122 15.40 1.83 -6.06
N SER A 123 15.49 2.88 -6.86
CA SER A 123 16.76 3.41 -7.34
C SER A 123 17.67 3.93 -6.22
N GLU A 124 17.11 4.32 -5.08
CA GLU A 124 17.86 4.71 -3.89
C GLU A 124 18.41 3.51 -3.09
N TYR A 125 17.92 2.29 -3.41
CA TYR A 125 18.23 1.05 -2.69
C TYR A 125 18.91 0.00 -3.57
N MET A 126 19.75 0.45 -4.50
CA MET A 126 20.54 -0.42 -5.39
C MET A 126 21.73 -1.08 -4.66
N GLU A 127 22.29 -0.37 -3.68
CA GLU A 127 23.48 -0.80 -2.96
C GLU A 127 23.12 -1.51 -1.65
N ARG A 128 23.92 -2.50 -1.26
CA ARG A 128 23.67 -3.28 -0.04
C ARG A 128 23.57 -2.43 1.23
N HIS A 129 24.36 -1.37 1.35
CA HIS A 129 24.29 -0.49 2.52
C HIS A 129 22.98 0.31 2.59
N SER A 130 22.36 0.62 1.46
CA SER A 130 21.08 1.32 1.44
C SER A 130 19.91 0.39 1.84
N VAL A 131 20.03 -0.92 1.64
CA VAL A 131 19.06 -1.91 2.17
C VAL A 131 19.00 -1.83 3.69
N SER A 132 20.15 -1.67 4.37
CA SER A 132 20.20 -1.49 5.82
C SER A 132 19.44 -0.25 6.32
N ARG A 133 19.33 0.80 5.53
CA ARG A 133 18.48 1.96 5.84
C ARG A 133 16.99 1.61 5.77
N LEU A 134 16.62 0.71 4.88
CA LEU A 134 15.21 0.32 4.69
C LEU A 134 14.69 -0.55 5.84
N ILE A 135 15.52 -1.47 6.35
CA ILE A 135 15.13 -2.47 7.36
C ILE A 135 15.84 -2.31 8.71
N GLY A 136 16.71 -1.32 8.85
CA GLY A 136 17.57 -1.09 10.02
C GLY A 136 18.98 -1.63 9.83
N ALA A 137 19.95 -1.02 10.53
CA ALA A 137 21.35 -1.46 10.53
C ALA A 137 21.54 -2.66 11.50
N PRO A 138 22.42 -3.63 11.18
CA PRO A 138 22.76 -4.71 12.09
C PRO A 138 23.44 -4.19 13.37
N PRO A 139 23.41 -4.94 14.48
CA PRO A 139 24.13 -4.60 15.71
C PRO A 139 25.60 -4.29 15.44
N GLY A 140 26.11 -3.20 16.01
CA GLY A 140 27.49 -2.75 15.87
C GLY A 140 27.77 -1.83 14.67
N TYR A 141 26.77 -1.54 13.84
CA TYR A 141 26.90 -0.54 12.78
C TYR A 141 26.31 0.82 13.18
N ILE A 142 26.82 1.89 12.56
CA ILE A 142 26.29 3.25 12.76
C ILE A 142 24.81 3.28 12.33
N GLY A 143 23.94 3.79 13.21
CA GLY A 143 22.49 3.85 12.94
C GLY A 143 21.69 2.63 13.43
N TYR A 144 22.30 1.70 14.19
CA TYR A 144 21.59 0.56 14.78
C TYR A 144 20.37 0.95 15.63
N ASP A 145 20.47 2.05 16.39
CA ASP A 145 19.36 2.54 17.22
C ASP A 145 18.19 3.13 16.39
N GLN A 146 18.43 3.41 15.12
CA GLN A 146 17.41 3.86 14.18
C GLN A 146 16.74 2.63 13.57
N GLY A 147 15.42 2.55 13.70
CA GLY A 147 14.64 1.51 13.03
C GLY A 147 14.74 1.62 11.50
N GLY A 148 14.31 0.58 10.79
CA GLY A 148 14.24 0.63 9.33
C GLY A 148 13.17 1.61 8.84
N LEU A 149 13.50 2.40 7.82
CA LEU A 149 12.56 3.39 7.25
C LEU A 149 11.23 2.75 6.83
N LEU A 150 11.27 1.55 6.25
CA LEU A 150 10.09 0.81 5.81
C LEU A 150 9.25 0.34 7.00
N THR A 151 9.89 -0.28 8.01
CA THR A 151 9.20 -0.80 9.19
C THR A 151 8.63 0.32 10.06
N GLU A 152 9.33 1.44 10.18
CA GLU A 152 8.82 2.63 10.87
C GLU A 152 7.63 3.26 10.14
N ALA A 153 7.73 3.43 8.82
CA ALA A 153 6.64 3.99 8.01
C ALA A 153 5.36 3.16 8.14
N VAL A 154 5.47 1.82 8.05
CA VAL A 154 4.33 0.91 8.19
C VAL A 154 3.80 0.90 9.64
N THR A 155 4.67 0.92 10.65
CA THR A 155 4.24 1.00 12.06
C THR A 155 3.47 2.30 12.34
N LYS A 156 3.89 3.41 11.69
CA LYS A 156 3.21 4.70 11.80
C LYS A 156 1.87 4.72 11.05
N HIS A 157 1.80 4.07 9.89
CA HIS A 157 0.65 3.99 9.01
C HIS A 157 0.30 2.54 8.68
N PRO A 158 -0.31 1.78 9.63
CA PRO A 158 -0.56 0.34 9.46
C PRO A 158 -1.60 0.04 8.37
N HIS A 159 -2.40 1.02 7.97
CA HIS A 159 -3.36 0.94 6.87
C HIS A 159 -2.92 1.90 5.76
N ALA A 160 -2.12 1.41 4.82
CA ALA A 160 -1.55 2.24 3.75
C ALA A 160 -1.45 1.46 2.43
N VAL A 161 -1.23 2.21 1.36
CA VAL A 161 -0.69 1.66 0.10
C VAL A 161 0.82 1.84 0.17
N LEU A 162 1.55 0.73 0.10
CA LEU A 162 3.00 0.74 -0.01
C LEU A 162 3.38 0.60 -1.47
N LEU A 163 3.99 1.65 -2.02
CA LEU A 163 4.49 1.68 -3.38
C LEU A 163 6.02 1.55 -3.39
N LEU A 164 6.51 0.49 -4.03
CA LEU A 164 7.91 0.30 -4.35
C LEU A 164 8.10 0.59 -5.84
N ASP A 165 8.60 1.77 -6.14
CA ASP A 165 8.75 2.25 -7.52
C ASP A 165 10.07 1.74 -8.12
N GLU A 166 10.05 1.30 -9.39
CA GLU A 166 11.20 0.77 -10.14
C GLU A 166 11.90 -0.43 -9.45
N ILE A 167 11.11 -1.44 -9.09
CA ILE A 167 11.57 -2.61 -8.32
C ILE A 167 12.75 -3.35 -8.97
N GLU A 168 12.90 -3.29 -10.28
CA GLU A 168 14.02 -3.88 -11.02
C GLU A 168 15.38 -3.27 -10.67
N LYS A 169 15.42 -2.08 -10.10
CA LYS A 169 16.64 -1.41 -9.65
C LYS A 169 17.05 -1.79 -8.24
N ALA A 170 16.15 -2.43 -7.49
CA ALA A 170 16.40 -2.80 -6.10
C ALA A 170 17.53 -3.83 -5.96
N HIS A 171 18.32 -3.70 -4.89
CA HIS A 171 19.27 -4.75 -4.51
C HIS A 171 18.56 -6.10 -4.32
N PRO A 172 19.18 -7.23 -4.73
CA PRO A 172 18.56 -8.57 -4.61
C PRO A 172 18.02 -8.92 -3.22
N ASP A 173 18.67 -8.46 -2.15
CA ASP A 173 18.21 -8.71 -0.79
C ASP A 173 16.80 -8.16 -0.51
N ILE A 174 16.37 -7.11 -1.20
CA ILE A 174 15.03 -6.54 -1.07
C ILE A 174 13.96 -7.53 -1.54
N PHE A 175 14.22 -8.33 -2.57
CA PHE A 175 13.27 -9.35 -3.03
C PHE A 175 13.01 -10.41 -1.96
N ASN A 176 14.05 -10.81 -1.20
CA ASN A 176 13.88 -11.75 -0.08
C ASN A 176 12.99 -11.18 1.03
N LEU A 177 13.12 -9.89 1.32
CA LEU A 177 12.25 -9.19 2.27
C LEU A 177 10.81 -9.13 1.79
N LEU A 178 10.61 -8.84 0.51
CA LEU A 178 9.27 -8.80 -0.09
C LEU A 178 8.60 -10.15 -0.10
N LEU A 179 9.33 -11.24 -0.35
CA LEU A 179 8.81 -12.60 -0.25
C LEU A 179 8.32 -12.88 1.18
N GLN A 180 9.08 -12.50 2.21
CA GLN A 180 8.66 -12.63 3.60
C GLN A 180 7.37 -11.85 3.88
N VAL A 181 7.27 -10.60 3.42
CA VAL A 181 6.08 -9.76 3.57
C VAL A 181 4.87 -10.38 2.87
N MET A 182 5.04 -10.86 1.64
CA MET A 182 3.93 -11.45 0.85
C MET A 182 3.45 -12.79 1.41
N ASP A 183 4.36 -13.61 1.95
CA ASP A 183 4.03 -14.94 2.45
C ASP A 183 3.52 -14.94 3.89
N HIS A 184 4.10 -14.11 4.74
CA HIS A 184 3.82 -14.10 6.16
C HIS A 184 3.10 -12.84 6.66
N GLY A 185 2.93 -11.81 5.82
CA GLY A 185 2.28 -10.56 6.19
C GLY A 185 3.00 -9.78 7.29
N ASN A 186 4.25 -10.08 7.55
CA ASN A 186 5.06 -9.39 8.53
C ASN A 186 6.53 -9.36 8.12
N LEU A 187 7.26 -8.40 8.69
CA LEU A 187 8.68 -8.24 8.51
C LEU A 187 9.31 -8.02 9.87
N THR A 188 10.39 -8.75 10.15
CA THR A 188 11.20 -8.52 11.35
C THR A 188 12.41 -7.68 10.94
N ASP A 189 12.58 -6.53 11.58
CA ASP A 189 13.74 -5.67 11.36
C ASP A 189 15.00 -6.25 12.02
N THR A 190 16.13 -5.64 11.78
CA THR A 190 17.43 -6.06 12.35
C THR A 190 17.48 -5.90 13.88
N ASN A 191 16.58 -5.12 14.47
CA ASN A 191 16.45 -4.93 15.91
C ASN A 191 15.50 -5.98 16.55
N GLY A 192 15.01 -6.95 15.77
CA GLY A 192 14.06 -7.96 16.21
C GLY A 192 12.62 -7.48 16.36
N ARG A 193 12.30 -6.25 15.94
CA ARG A 193 10.93 -5.74 15.98
C ARG A 193 10.13 -6.30 14.82
N LYS A 194 9.02 -6.93 15.14
CA LYS A 194 8.10 -7.48 14.15
C LYS A 194 7.06 -6.43 13.75
N THR A 195 7.03 -6.06 12.47
CA THR A 195 6.08 -5.13 11.89
C THR A 195 5.03 -5.89 11.10
N ASP A 196 3.75 -5.57 11.32
CA ASP A 196 2.60 -6.19 10.65
C ASP A 196 2.26 -5.46 9.35
N PHE A 197 2.25 -6.18 8.24
CA PHE A 197 1.88 -5.73 6.90
C PHE A 197 0.51 -6.28 6.45
N SER A 198 -0.23 -6.94 7.33
CA SER A 198 -1.49 -7.59 6.96
C SER A 198 -2.55 -6.61 6.44
N HIS A 199 -2.47 -5.34 6.82
CA HIS A 199 -3.37 -4.29 6.38
C HIS A 199 -2.79 -3.38 5.29
N ILE A 200 -1.65 -3.75 4.71
CA ILE A 200 -0.99 -3.02 3.62
C ILE A 200 -1.45 -3.55 2.26
N ILE A 201 -1.64 -2.63 1.32
CA ILE A 201 -1.75 -2.92 -0.11
C ILE A 201 -0.36 -2.69 -0.70
N LEU A 202 0.33 -3.77 -1.08
CA LEU A 202 1.66 -3.68 -1.68
C LEU A 202 1.54 -3.50 -3.19
N VAL A 203 2.12 -2.44 -3.72
CA VAL A 203 2.22 -2.19 -5.16
C VAL A 203 3.68 -2.03 -5.52
N MET A 204 4.11 -2.76 -6.51
CA MET A 204 5.45 -2.65 -7.12
C MET A 204 5.29 -2.17 -8.55
N THR A 205 6.12 -1.26 -9.01
CA THR A 205 6.19 -0.87 -10.42
C THR A 205 7.48 -1.36 -11.04
N SER A 206 7.42 -1.69 -12.32
CA SER A 206 8.61 -2.07 -13.09
C SER A 206 8.53 -1.54 -14.51
N ASN A 207 9.68 -1.16 -15.05
CA ASN A 207 9.88 -0.83 -16.45
C ASN A 207 10.52 -2.01 -17.23
N ALA A 208 10.82 -3.13 -16.55
CA ALA A 208 11.35 -4.33 -17.18
C ALA A 208 10.40 -4.86 -18.24
N GLY A 209 10.95 -5.28 -19.38
CA GLY A 209 10.17 -5.77 -20.53
C GLY A 209 9.60 -4.67 -21.44
N ALA A 210 9.69 -3.39 -21.07
CA ALA A 210 9.16 -2.29 -21.89
C ALA A 210 9.72 -2.25 -23.30
N GLU A 211 10.99 -2.61 -23.49
CA GLU A 211 11.63 -2.70 -24.81
C GLU A 211 11.03 -3.80 -25.70
N GLN A 212 10.54 -4.88 -25.12
CA GLN A 212 9.92 -5.97 -25.88
C GLN A 212 8.55 -5.56 -26.41
N PHE A 213 7.79 -4.79 -25.61
CA PHE A 213 6.50 -4.26 -26.05
C PHE A 213 6.63 -3.19 -27.12
N SER A 214 7.68 -2.36 -27.06
CA SER A 214 7.94 -1.34 -28.10
C SER A 214 8.42 -1.95 -29.42
N ARG A 215 9.13 -3.07 -29.40
CA ARG A 215 9.59 -3.77 -30.61
C ARG A 215 8.45 -4.44 -31.40
N GLN A 216 7.38 -4.83 -30.75
CA GLN A 216 6.19 -5.40 -31.43
C GLN A 216 5.33 -4.33 -32.13
N ALA A 217 5.49 -3.05 -31.80
CA ALA A 217 4.72 -1.96 -32.41
C ALA A 217 5.38 -1.35 -33.67
N ILE A 218 6.63 -1.71 -33.97
CA ILE A 218 7.37 -1.21 -35.13
C ILE A 218 7.86 -2.40 -35.97
N GLY A 219 6.94 -3.06 -36.64
CA GLY A 219 7.27 -4.12 -37.57
C GLY A 219 6.09 -4.43 -38.50
N PHE A 220 6.32 -4.21 -39.80
CA PHE A 220 5.47 -4.76 -40.84
C PHE A 220 5.35 -6.28 -40.60
N THR A 221 4.16 -6.76 -40.30
CA THR A 221 3.88 -8.20 -40.31
C THR A 221 4.11 -8.71 -41.71
N PRO A 222 5.02 -9.67 -41.97
CA PRO A 222 5.06 -10.33 -43.28
C PRO A 222 3.75 -11.11 -43.40
N SER A 223 2.94 -10.77 -44.38
CA SER A 223 1.80 -11.58 -44.81
C SER A 223 2.30 -12.96 -45.17
N LEU A 224 2.03 -13.97 -44.37
CA LEU A 224 2.15 -15.37 -44.78
C LEU A 224 1.14 -15.61 -45.89
N ASN A 225 1.58 -15.50 -47.15
CA ASN A 225 0.85 -16.07 -48.30
C ASN A 225 0.89 -17.58 -48.14
N HIS A 226 -0.24 -18.17 -47.84
CA HIS A 226 -0.47 -19.59 -48.05
C HIS A 226 -0.55 -19.84 -49.58
N ALA A 227 0.40 -20.58 -50.13
CA ALA A 227 0.27 -21.35 -51.36
C ALA A 227 -0.07 -22.79 -50.96
#